data_bbae51ca984500d8033fe224d1647e08
#
_entry.id   bbae51ca984500d8033fe224d1647e08
#
_cell.length_a   1.000
_cell.length_b   1.000
_cell.length_c   1.000
_cell.angle_alpha   90.00
_cell.angle_beta   90.00
_cell.angle_gamma   90.00
#
_symmetry.space_group_name_H-M   'P 1'
#
loop_
_entity.id
_entity.type
_entity.pdbx_description
1 polymer ?
#
loop_
_entity_poly.entity_id
_entity_poly.type
_entity_poly.pdbx_seq_one_letter_code
_entity_poly.pdbx_strand_id
1 'polypeptide(L)'
;MKQTKVKRIIAGSAEILAALLVLLLIAAGISAVVCNSHIKVTQYDVQLDGLENPARLVVVADIHGKVYGEDNAPLYDLVAAQNPDAIVLLGDLFPAQYQETDKAYVIDLTQRMQEIAPVYFAMGNHETSYTAKYGSEWIDEIRNTGALVFDESWADLELCGNTIRFGGTMGHGYLFGRSYEQFDASPEYDVLFRLEHARIPAILLSHMPDTTALSDGPRRWHIDLVLSGHTHGGVIRVPGVGGVYAPLQGWWPRFDYGSFMLNDQMRMIITSGLSGHDYVPRIFNLPEITVIDLKP
;
A
#
# COMPACT_ATOMS: atom_id res chain seq x y z
N MET A 1 6.72 43.99 -42.21
CA MET A 1 5.42 43.69 -41.57
C MET A 1 5.25 42.24 -41.11
N LYS A 2 5.51 41.19 -41.95
CA LYS A 2 5.32 39.79 -41.55
C LYS A 2 6.24 39.35 -40.35
N GLN A 3 7.53 39.73 -40.34
CA GLN A 3 8.47 39.37 -39.29
C GLN A 3 8.10 39.95 -37.90
N THR A 4 7.57 41.16 -37.87
CA THR A 4 7.18 41.81 -36.58
C THR A 4 5.94 41.14 -35.98
N LYS A 5 5.00 40.67 -36.83
CA LYS A 5 3.79 39.95 -36.38
C LYS A 5 4.15 38.54 -35.81
N VAL A 6 5.07 37.84 -36.45
CA VAL A 6 5.57 36.55 -35.98
C VAL A 6 6.29 36.68 -34.64
N LYS A 7 7.19 37.67 -34.48
CA LYS A 7 7.86 37.94 -33.20
C LYS A 7 6.90 38.26 -32.06
N ARG A 8 5.83 39.01 -32.31
CA ARG A 8 4.79 39.30 -31.30
C ARG A 8 3.99 38.04 -30.92
N ILE A 9 3.68 37.18 -31.87
CA ILE A 9 2.97 35.91 -31.59
C ILE A 9 3.85 34.99 -30.73
N ILE A 10 5.13 34.86 -31.07
CA ILE A 10 6.10 34.02 -30.30
C ILE A 10 6.29 34.59 -28.89
N ALA A 11 6.43 35.91 -28.73
CA ALA A 11 6.55 36.56 -27.42
C ALA A 11 5.30 36.33 -26.57
N GLY A 12 4.09 36.53 -27.13
CA GLY A 12 2.84 36.27 -26.40
C GLY A 12 2.65 34.80 -26.04
N SER A 13 3.12 33.85 -26.88
CA SER A 13 3.08 32.43 -26.55
C SER A 13 4.07 32.08 -25.41
N ALA A 14 5.24 32.72 -25.38
CA ALA A 14 6.21 32.53 -24.31
C ALA A 14 5.73 33.08 -22.95
N GLU A 15 5.06 34.23 -22.96
CA GLU A 15 4.45 34.82 -21.77
C GLU A 15 3.32 33.96 -21.21
N ILE A 16 2.46 33.42 -22.07
CA ILE A 16 1.41 32.49 -21.68
C ILE A 16 2.01 31.21 -21.08
N LEU A 17 3.03 30.64 -21.71
CA LEU A 17 3.70 29.43 -21.22
C LEU A 17 4.37 29.67 -19.85
N ALA A 18 5.02 30.83 -19.67
CA ALA A 18 5.61 31.22 -18.39
C ALA A 18 4.53 31.38 -17.30
N ALA A 19 3.41 32.01 -17.61
CA ALA A 19 2.29 32.16 -16.67
C ALA A 19 1.70 30.78 -16.29
N LEU A 20 1.53 29.87 -17.23
CA LEU A 20 1.04 28.52 -16.98
C LEU A 20 2.04 27.72 -16.10
N LEU A 21 3.34 27.87 -16.33
CA LEU A 21 4.38 27.25 -15.49
C LEU A 21 4.33 27.77 -14.05
N VAL A 22 4.18 29.08 -13.88
CA VAL A 22 4.07 29.70 -12.54
C VAL A 22 2.82 29.17 -11.83
N LEU A 23 1.68 29.11 -12.50
CA LEU A 23 0.45 28.57 -11.94
C LEU A 23 0.60 27.07 -11.55
N LEU A 24 1.26 26.28 -12.37
CA LEU A 24 1.55 24.88 -12.07
C LEU A 24 2.45 24.75 -10.83
N LEU A 25 3.49 25.56 -10.71
CA LEU A 25 4.37 25.54 -9.55
C LEU A 25 3.64 25.96 -8.25
N ILE A 26 2.77 26.96 -8.33
CA ILE A 26 1.91 27.36 -7.20
C ILE A 26 0.97 26.19 -6.82
N ALA A 27 0.31 25.57 -7.80
CA ALA A 27 -0.57 24.45 -7.56
C ALA A 27 0.16 23.25 -6.95
N ALA A 28 1.38 22.95 -7.44
CA ALA A 28 2.25 21.92 -6.88
C ALA A 28 2.65 22.22 -5.44
N GLY A 29 3.00 23.47 -5.13
CA GLY A 29 3.32 23.90 -3.77
C GLY A 29 2.15 23.77 -2.80
N ILE A 30 0.97 24.22 -3.20
CA ILE A 30 -0.27 24.05 -2.41
C ILE A 30 -0.56 22.56 -2.21
N SER A 31 -0.46 21.77 -3.29
CA SER A 31 -0.68 20.34 -3.23
C SER A 31 0.29 19.64 -2.26
N ALA A 32 1.56 20.00 -2.27
CA ALA A 32 2.55 19.44 -1.34
C ALA A 32 2.16 19.71 0.12
N VAL A 33 1.66 20.90 0.44
CA VAL A 33 1.17 21.25 1.80
C VAL A 33 -0.05 20.43 2.16
N VAL A 34 -1.06 20.36 1.27
CA VAL A 34 -2.31 19.61 1.50
C VAL A 34 -2.04 18.12 1.66
N CYS A 35 -1.18 17.55 0.81
CA CYS A 35 -0.82 16.13 0.86
C CYS A 35 -0.03 15.74 2.13
N ASN A 36 0.51 16.69 2.89
CA ASN A 36 1.16 16.41 4.16
C ASN A 36 0.25 16.51 5.39
N SER A 37 -0.94 17.12 5.24
CA SER A 37 -1.83 17.43 6.37
C SER A 37 -3.20 16.72 6.31
N HIS A 38 -3.59 16.15 5.18
CA HIS A 38 -4.91 15.55 5.01
C HIS A 38 -4.78 14.11 4.55
N ILE A 39 -5.50 13.22 5.23
CA ILE A 39 -5.65 11.82 4.85
C ILE A 39 -7.02 11.68 4.17
N LYS A 40 -7.07 11.09 2.98
CA LYS A 40 -8.32 10.73 2.34
C LYS A 40 -8.72 9.29 2.69
N VAL A 41 -10.00 9.00 2.55
CA VAL A 41 -10.54 7.63 2.57
C VAL A 41 -10.87 7.23 1.14
N THR A 42 -10.30 6.11 0.69
CA THR A 42 -10.66 5.51 -0.60
C THR A 42 -11.36 4.18 -0.33
N GLN A 43 -12.49 3.95 -0.98
CA GLN A 43 -13.32 2.76 -0.75
C GLN A 43 -13.44 1.93 -2.01
N TYR A 44 -13.33 0.61 -1.87
CA TYR A 44 -13.53 -0.37 -2.93
C TYR A 44 -14.54 -1.41 -2.52
N ASP A 45 -15.50 -1.69 -3.38
CA ASP A 45 -16.38 -2.85 -3.30
C ASP A 45 -15.70 -4.04 -4.00
N VAL A 46 -15.55 -5.13 -3.29
CA VAL A 46 -14.92 -6.35 -3.79
C VAL A 46 -15.87 -7.52 -3.59
N GLN A 47 -16.34 -8.09 -4.69
CA GLN A 47 -17.10 -9.32 -4.64
C GLN A 47 -16.13 -10.50 -4.56
N LEU A 48 -16.32 -11.34 -3.55
CA LEU A 48 -15.56 -12.58 -3.35
C LEU A 48 -16.51 -13.77 -3.32
N ASP A 49 -16.34 -14.65 -4.28
CA ASP A 49 -17.13 -15.86 -4.36
C ASP A 49 -16.92 -16.75 -3.12
N GLY A 50 -17.99 -17.21 -2.52
CA GLY A 50 -17.97 -18.04 -1.33
C GLY A 50 -18.06 -17.29 0.01
N LEU A 51 -18.19 -15.96 0.00
CA LEU A 51 -18.64 -15.23 1.18
C LEU A 51 -20.14 -15.43 1.42
N GLU A 52 -20.54 -15.53 2.68
CA GLU A 52 -21.95 -15.59 3.09
C GLU A 52 -22.44 -14.23 3.63
N ASN A 53 -21.56 -13.48 4.25
CA ASN A 53 -21.85 -12.20 4.86
C ASN A 53 -20.85 -11.13 4.41
N PRO A 54 -21.26 -9.86 4.30
CA PRO A 54 -20.32 -8.78 4.02
C PRO A 54 -19.34 -8.58 5.19
N ALA A 55 -18.13 -8.13 4.86
CA ALA A 55 -17.12 -7.75 5.85
C ALA A 55 -16.33 -6.54 5.37
N ARG A 56 -15.86 -5.72 6.30
CA ARG A 56 -15.10 -4.49 6.01
C ARG A 56 -13.69 -4.56 6.56
N LEU A 57 -12.71 -4.43 5.66
CA LEU A 57 -11.31 -4.23 6.04
C LEU A 57 -10.93 -2.77 5.89
N VAL A 58 -10.14 -2.24 6.83
CA VAL A 58 -9.47 -0.94 6.68
C VAL A 58 -7.97 -1.17 6.58
N VAL A 59 -7.38 -0.75 5.46
CA VAL A 59 -5.97 -0.94 5.15
C VAL A 59 -5.20 0.33 5.48
N VAL A 60 -4.15 0.19 6.26
CA VAL A 60 -3.16 1.22 6.62
C VAL A 60 -1.79 0.71 6.22
N ALA A 61 -1.06 1.46 5.39
CA ALA A 61 0.25 1.08 4.88
C ALA A 61 1.19 2.29 4.78
N ASP A 62 2.48 2.02 4.67
CA ASP A 62 3.50 2.99 4.30
C ASP A 62 3.46 4.26 5.18
N ILE A 63 3.34 4.11 6.51
CA ILE A 63 3.31 5.25 7.43
C ILE A 63 4.71 5.80 7.71
N HIS A 64 5.74 4.92 7.65
CA HIS A 64 7.16 5.27 7.81
C HIS A 64 7.44 6.14 9.04
N GLY A 65 6.84 5.81 10.19
CA GLY A 65 7.03 6.57 11.43
C GLY A 65 6.43 7.97 11.43
N LYS A 66 5.65 8.34 10.41
CA LYS A 66 4.98 9.64 10.35
C LYS A 66 3.88 9.72 11.41
N VAL A 67 3.81 10.86 12.07
CA VAL A 67 2.78 11.15 13.08
C VAL A 67 1.79 12.17 12.53
N TYR A 68 0.51 11.86 12.61
CA TYR A 68 -0.60 12.73 12.20
C TYR A 68 -1.25 13.37 13.42
N GLY A 69 -1.07 14.69 13.57
CA GLY A 69 -1.58 15.43 14.73
C GLY A 69 -0.85 15.05 16.02
N GLU A 70 -1.57 15.09 17.13
CA GLU A 70 -1.06 14.65 18.43
C GLU A 70 -1.25 13.13 18.53
N ASP A 71 -0.16 12.40 18.74
CA ASP A 71 -0.13 10.94 18.95
C ASP A 71 -0.94 10.11 17.94
N ASN A 72 -1.00 10.52 16.67
CA ASN A 72 -1.82 9.91 15.63
C ASN A 72 -3.33 9.91 15.88
N ALA A 73 -3.85 10.68 16.84
CA ALA A 73 -5.28 10.69 17.15
C ALA A 73 -6.17 10.91 15.91
N PRO A 74 -5.88 11.84 14.98
CA PRO A 74 -6.67 11.99 13.76
C PRO A 74 -6.68 10.74 12.86
N LEU A 75 -5.61 9.95 12.85
CA LEU A 75 -5.56 8.69 12.10
C LEU A 75 -6.44 7.62 12.75
N TYR A 76 -6.35 7.45 14.07
CA TYR A 76 -7.17 6.49 14.80
C TYR A 76 -8.65 6.84 14.69
N ASP A 77 -9.03 8.10 14.85
CA ASP A 77 -10.40 8.58 14.68
C ASP A 77 -10.92 8.30 13.26
N LEU A 78 -10.08 8.54 12.26
CA LEU A 78 -10.45 8.30 10.86
C LEU A 78 -10.66 6.81 10.58
N VAL A 79 -9.80 5.93 11.11
CA VAL A 79 -9.94 4.47 10.99
C VAL A 79 -11.18 3.99 11.74
N ALA A 80 -11.38 4.40 12.98
CA ALA A 80 -12.55 4.02 13.78
C ALA A 80 -13.88 4.44 13.14
N ALA A 81 -13.91 5.65 12.50
CA ALA A 81 -15.08 6.14 11.79
C ALA A 81 -15.50 5.28 10.59
N GLN A 82 -14.62 4.41 10.09
CA GLN A 82 -14.95 3.47 9.02
C GLN A 82 -15.66 2.22 9.52
N ASN A 83 -15.76 1.99 10.85
CA ASN A 83 -16.34 0.79 11.45
C ASN A 83 -15.75 -0.50 10.86
N PRO A 84 -14.45 -0.73 10.97
CA PRO A 84 -13.80 -1.92 10.41
C PRO A 84 -14.19 -3.19 11.18
N ASP A 85 -14.37 -4.31 10.46
CA ASP A 85 -14.45 -5.65 11.06
C ASP A 85 -13.03 -6.20 11.33
N ALA A 86 -12.03 -5.75 10.53
CA ALA A 86 -10.62 -5.94 10.80
C ALA A 86 -9.78 -4.80 10.18
N ILE A 87 -8.61 -4.55 10.75
CA ILE A 87 -7.63 -3.58 10.26
C ILE A 87 -6.44 -4.35 9.71
N VAL A 88 -6.01 -3.98 8.50
CA VAL A 88 -4.81 -4.52 7.87
C VAL A 88 -3.69 -3.49 7.97
N LEU A 89 -2.66 -3.77 8.76
CA LEU A 89 -1.41 -3.02 8.74
C LEU A 89 -0.52 -3.68 7.67
N LEU A 90 -0.40 -3.03 6.51
CA LEU A 90 0.13 -3.64 5.29
C LEU A 90 1.60 -3.26 5.03
N GLY A 91 2.42 -3.25 6.07
CA GLY A 91 3.86 -3.04 6.00
C GLY A 91 4.33 -1.59 5.86
N ASP A 92 5.63 -1.44 5.94
CA ASP A 92 6.37 -0.18 5.91
C ASP A 92 5.89 0.84 6.96
N LEU A 93 5.76 0.35 8.21
CA LEU A 93 5.43 1.17 9.38
C LEU A 93 6.69 1.85 9.96
N PHE A 94 7.85 1.18 9.87
CA PHE A 94 9.13 1.76 10.30
C PHE A 94 9.58 2.90 9.39
N PRO A 95 10.22 3.95 9.95
CA PRO A 95 10.82 5.01 9.14
C PRO A 95 11.93 4.46 8.24
N ALA A 96 12.24 5.15 7.16
CA ALA A 96 13.29 4.74 6.23
C ALA A 96 14.69 4.72 6.87
N GLN A 97 14.94 5.66 7.79
CA GLN A 97 16.15 5.72 8.62
C GLN A 97 15.81 5.30 10.04
N TYR A 98 15.59 4.01 10.24
CA TYR A 98 15.16 3.46 11.52
C TYR A 98 16.30 3.25 12.51
N GLN A 99 15.95 3.43 13.79
CA GLN A 99 16.75 3.11 14.97
C GLN A 99 16.08 1.96 15.74
N GLU A 100 16.82 1.31 16.64
CA GLU A 100 16.28 0.23 17.46
C GLU A 100 15.04 0.64 18.27
N THR A 101 15.01 1.91 18.70
CA THR A 101 13.90 2.46 19.48
C THR A 101 12.60 2.63 18.72
N ASP A 102 12.63 2.62 17.37
CA ASP A 102 11.45 2.87 16.56
C ASP A 102 10.41 1.75 16.62
N LYS A 103 10.81 0.56 17.12
CA LYS A 103 9.86 -0.50 17.41
C LYS A 103 8.77 -0.07 18.40
N ALA A 104 9.08 0.81 19.34
CA ALA A 104 8.11 1.30 20.31
C ALA A 104 6.94 2.04 19.62
N TYR A 105 7.23 2.79 18.57
CA TYR A 105 6.20 3.45 17.76
C TYR A 105 5.31 2.43 17.04
N VAL A 106 5.92 1.40 16.41
CA VAL A 106 5.17 0.38 15.66
C VAL A 106 4.29 -0.45 16.59
N ILE A 107 4.80 -0.79 17.78
CA ILE A 107 4.06 -1.52 18.81
C ILE A 107 2.87 -0.69 19.33
N ASP A 108 3.08 0.59 19.69
CA ASP A 108 2.01 1.50 20.16
C ASP A 108 0.94 1.68 19.09
N LEU A 109 1.35 1.93 17.83
CA LEU A 109 0.43 2.05 16.70
C LEU A 109 -0.44 0.77 16.56
N THR A 110 0.20 -0.40 16.60
CA THR A 110 -0.50 -1.69 16.47
C THR A 110 -1.47 -1.90 17.63
N GLN A 111 -1.05 -1.61 18.85
CA GLN A 111 -1.89 -1.76 20.04
C GLN A 111 -3.12 -0.85 19.97
N ARG A 112 -2.96 0.40 19.58
CA ARG A 112 -4.09 1.35 19.43
C ARG A 112 -5.03 0.97 18.29
N MET A 113 -4.51 0.44 17.19
CA MET A 113 -5.36 -0.11 16.12
C MET A 113 -6.13 -1.35 16.59
N GLN A 114 -5.50 -2.20 17.42
CA GLN A 114 -6.13 -3.38 18.00
C GLN A 114 -7.28 -3.01 18.98
N GLU A 115 -7.25 -1.84 19.61
CA GLU A 115 -8.34 -1.33 20.42
C GLU A 115 -9.58 -0.96 19.58
N ILE A 116 -9.43 -0.71 18.28
CA ILE A 116 -10.51 -0.37 17.34
C ILE A 116 -11.13 -1.64 16.76
N ALA A 117 -10.31 -2.54 16.21
CA ALA A 117 -10.72 -3.81 15.60
C ALA A 117 -9.54 -4.79 15.54
N PRO A 118 -9.77 -6.11 15.33
CA PRO A 118 -8.70 -7.08 15.14
C PRO A 118 -7.70 -6.64 14.07
N VAL A 119 -6.41 -6.73 14.37
CA VAL A 119 -5.32 -6.31 13.47
C VAL A 119 -4.67 -7.51 12.78
N TYR A 120 -4.56 -7.43 11.47
CA TYR A 120 -3.78 -8.31 10.61
C TYR A 120 -2.54 -7.54 10.13
N PHE A 121 -1.38 -7.93 10.62
CA PHE A 121 -0.11 -7.26 10.38
C PHE A 121 0.69 -8.02 9.33
N ALA A 122 0.93 -7.42 8.17
CA ALA A 122 1.80 -7.96 7.12
C ALA A 122 3.14 -7.22 7.11
N MET A 123 4.21 -7.96 6.85
CA MET A 123 5.56 -7.42 6.79
C MET A 123 5.79 -6.65 5.49
N GLY A 124 6.44 -5.47 5.61
CA GLY A 124 6.99 -4.74 4.48
C GLY A 124 8.51 -4.90 4.38
N ASN A 125 9.13 -4.19 3.43
CA ASN A 125 10.58 -4.25 3.28
C ASN A 125 11.32 -3.50 4.40
N HIS A 126 10.69 -2.51 5.04
CA HIS A 126 11.27 -1.84 6.20
C HIS A 126 11.24 -2.74 7.44
N GLU A 127 10.17 -3.48 7.68
CA GLU A 127 10.09 -4.50 8.74
C GLU A 127 11.16 -5.58 8.57
N THR A 128 11.30 -6.09 7.34
CA THR A 128 12.31 -7.11 7.01
C THR A 128 13.73 -6.58 7.22
N SER A 129 13.99 -5.34 6.78
CA SER A 129 15.29 -4.70 6.96
C SER A 129 15.60 -4.40 8.43
N TYR A 130 14.58 -3.97 9.19
CA TYR A 130 14.69 -3.77 10.64
C TYR A 130 15.04 -5.09 11.35
N THR A 131 14.30 -6.15 11.03
CA THR A 131 14.53 -7.51 11.57
C THR A 131 15.94 -8.01 11.27
N ALA A 132 16.41 -7.81 10.05
CA ALA A 132 17.77 -8.19 9.66
C ALA A 132 18.87 -7.47 10.47
N LYS A 133 18.59 -6.25 10.94
CA LYS A 133 19.54 -5.42 11.68
C LYS A 133 19.48 -5.61 13.19
N TYR A 134 18.27 -5.74 13.75
CA TYR A 134 18.04 -5.70 15.20
C TYR A 134 17.43 -6.96 15.80
N GLY A 135 17.20 -8.00 14.98
CA GLY A 135 16.57 -9.25 15.42
C GLY A 135 15.06 -9.25 15.26
N SER A 136 14.43 -10.38 15.52
CA SER A 136 13.01 -10.64 15.31
C SER A 136 12.13 -10.54 16.58
N GLU A 137 12.74 -10.26 17.73
CA GLU A 137 12.06 -10.26 19.03
C GLU A 137 10.89 -9.25 19.10
N TRP A 138 10.97 -8.15 18.35
CA TRP A 138 9.91 -7.15 18.25
C TRP A 138 8.63 -7.73 17.63
N ILE A 139 8.73 -8.77 16.80
CA ILE A 139 7.57 -9.44 16.19
C ILE A 139 6.72 -10.11 17.26
N ASP A 140 7.35 -10.70 18.27
CA ASP A 140 6.63 -11.27 19.42
C ASP A 140 6.00 -10.17 20.28
N GLU A 141 6.61 -9.00 20.38
CA GLU A 141 6.01 -7.83 21.03
C GLU A 141 4.75 -7.38 20.27
N ILE A 142 4.75 -7.39 18.92
CA ILE A 142 3.54 -7.13 18.12
C ILE A 142 2.48 -8.21 18.36
N ARG A 143 2.84 -9.50 18.35
CA ARG A 143 1.91 -10.59 18.66
C ARG A 143 1.29 -10.46 20.04
N ASN A 144 2.05 -9.97 21.03
CA ASN A 144 1.57 -9.73 22.40
C ASN A 144 0.52 -8.60 22.49
N THR A 145 0.38 -7.73 21.48
CA THR A 145 -0.74 -6.77 21.38
C THR A 145 -2.06 -7.44 21.01
N GLY A 146 -2.03 -8.71 20.60
CA GLY A 146 -3.17 -9.45 20.06
C GLY A 146 -3.26 -9.43 18.54
N ALA A 147 -2.35 -8.74 17.84
CA ALA A 147 -2.32 -8.71 16.38
C ALA A 147 -1.86 -10.05 15.80
N LEU A 148 -2.48 -10.45 14.68
CA LEU A 148 -2.06 -11.61 13.90
C LEU A 148 -0.99 -11.16 12.91
N VAL A 149 0.24 -11.65 13.09
CA VAL A 149 1.38 -11.28 12.24
C VAL A 149 1.56 -12.31 11.14
N PHE A 150 1.51 -11.83 9.91
CA PHE A 150 1.78 -12.57 8.68
C PHE A 150 3.20 -12.23 8.19
N ASP A 151 4.13 -13.10 8.55
CA ASP A 151 5.52 -13.08 8.11
C ASP A 151 5.76 -14.34 7.27
N GLU A 152 5.63 -14.21 5.97
CA GLU A 152 5.62 -15.33 5.00
C GLU A 152 4.82 -16.54 5.51
N SER A 153 3.60 -16.27 5.93
CA SER A 153 2.70 -17.23 6.58
C SER A 153 1.25 -17.03 6.16
N TRP A 154 0.41 -18.01 6.47
CA TRP A 154 -1.01 -18.00 6.15
C TRP A 154 -1.85 -18.60 7.28
N ALA A 155 -3.13 -18.24 7.33
CA ALA A 155 -4.10 -18.79 8.26
C ALA A 155 -5.52 -18.69 7.70
N ASP A 156 -6.39 -19.64 8.10
CA ASP A 156 -7.83 -19.55 7.88
C ASP A 156 -8.43 -18.82 9.09
N LEU A 157 -9.10 -17.69 8.86
CA LEU A 157 -9.63 -16.81 9.89
C LEU A 157 -11.14 -16.65 9.75
N GLU A 158 -11.82 -16.59 10.90
CA GLU A 158 -13.24 -16.28 10.97
C GLU A 158 -13.43 -14.74 10.97
N LEU A 159 -14.17 -14.23 9.99
CA LEU A 159 -14.51 -12.81 9.89
C LEU A 159 -15.98 -12.65 9.48
N CYS A 160 -16.79 -12.06 10.35
CA CYS A 160 -18.24 -11.86 10.13
C CYS A 160 -19.00 -13.14 9.75
N GLY A 161 -18.59 -14.29 10.33
CA GLY A 161 -19.19 -15.60 10.06
C GLY A 161 -18.73 -16.24 8.73
N ASN A 162 -17.70 -15.69 8.08
CA ASN A 162 -17.06 -16.30 6.93
C ASN A 162 -15.70 -16.86 7.36
N THR A 163 -15.33 -18.03 6.84
CA THR A 163 -13.95 -18.51 6.89
C THR A 163 -13.21 -18.01 5.67
N ILE A 164 -12.17 -17.19 5.86
CA ILE A 164 -11.36 -16.60 4.78
C ILE A 164 -9.90 -16.99 5.01
N ARG A 165 -9.21 -17.44 3.94
CA ARG A 165 -7.77 -17.66 4.00
C ARG A 165 -7.02 -16.37 3.77
N PHE A 166 -6.29 -15.92 4.79
CA PHE A 166 -5.34 -14.83 4.66
C PHE A 166 -3.92 -15.36 4.54
N GLY A 167 -3.12 -14.76 3.67
CA GLY A 167 -1.69 -14.97 3.63
C GLY A 167 -0.97 -13.65 3.58
N GLY A 168 0.25 -13.58 4.11
CA GLY A 168 1.07 -12.38 4.06
C GLY A 168 2.47 -12.67 3.58
N THR A 169 2.94 -11.85 2.65
CA THR A 169 4.29 -11.88 2.10
C THR A 169 4.83 -10.47 1.94
N MET A 170 6.15 -10.33 1.91
CA MET A 170 6.74 -9.05 1.51
C MET A 170 6.51 -8.76 0.02
N GLY A 171 6.40 -9.78 -0.81
CA GLY A 171 6.00 -9.66 -2.21
C GLY A 171 7.11 -9.39 -3.20
N HIS A 172 8.32 -9.87 -2.93
CA HIS A 172 9.44 -9.65 -3.86
C HIS A 172 9.62 -10.76 -4.95
N GLY A 173 9.06 -11.95 -4.77
CA GLY A 173 9.15 -13.04 -5.73
C GLY A 173 10.58 -13.33 -6.19
N TYR A 174 10.75 -13.42 -7.51
CA TYR A 174 12.06 -13.63 -8.15
C TYR A 174 12.79 -12.34 -8.56
N LEU A 175 12.29 -11.18 -8.18
CA LEU A 175 12.80 -9.89 -8.67
C LEU A 175 14.23 -9.57 -8.22
N PHE A 176 14.70 -10.17 -7.14
CA PHE A 176 16.06 -9.96 -6.63
C PHE A 176 17.07 -11.03 -7.07
N GLY A 177 16.98 -11.48 -8.33
CA GLY A 177 17.92 -12.43 -8.90
C GLY A 177 17.74 -13.87 -8.45
N ARG A 178 16.62 -14.21 -7.81
CA ARG A 178 16.25 -15.60 -7.50
C ARG A 178 15.89 -16.33 -8.79
N SER A 179 16.39 -17.56 -8.94
CA SER A 179 15.88 -18.47 -9.97
C SER A 179 14.47 -18.96 -9.62
N TYR A 180 13.71 -19.46 -10.59
CA TYR A 180 12.41 -20.12 -10.31
C TYR A 180 12.54 -21.22 -9.25
N GLU A 181 13.58 -22.04 -9.33
CA GLU A 181 13.83 -23.11 -8.36
C GLU A 181 14.05 -22.55 -6.94
N GLN A 182 14.79 -21.45 -6.80
CA GLN A 182 15.00 -20.81 -5.49
C GLN A 182 13.73 -20.17 -4.95
N PHE A 183 12.89 -19.61 -5.82
CA PHE A 183 11.60 -19.08 -5.42
C PHE A 183 10.64 -20.20 -5.00
N ASP A 184 10.56 -21.28 -5.77
CA ASP A 184 9.69 -22.42 -5.51
C ASP A 184 10.05 -23.15 -4.19
N ALA A 185 11.26 -22.95 -3.68
CA ALA A 185 11.70 -23.44 -2.37
C ALA A 185 11.55 -22.40 -1.23
N SER A 186 10.96 -21.22 -1.52
CA SER A 186 10.82 -20.15 -0.52
C SER A 186 9.53 -20.25 0.29
N PRO A 187 9.48 -19.70 1.52
CA PRO A 187 8.25 -19.60 2.29
C PRO A 187 7.19 -18.76 1.56
N GLU A 188 7.58 -17.71 0.83
CA GLU A 188 6.67 -16.91 0.01
C GLU A 188 5.92 -17.77 -1.01
N TYR A 189 6.60 -18.73 -1.66
CA TYR A 189 5.94 -19.65 -2.58
C TYR A 189 4.91 -20.53 -1.87
N ASP A 190 5.21 -21.06 -0.67
CA ASP A 190 4.22 -21.88 0.07
C ASP A 190 2.96 -21.07 0.39
N VAL A 191 3.11 -19.81 0.79
CA VAL A 191 1.94 -18.92 1.02
C VAL A 191 1.11 -18.79 -0.25
N LEU A 192 1.73 -18.42 -1.38
CA LEU A 192 1.03 -18.25 -2.65
C LEU A 192 0.36 -19.54 -3.11
N PHE A 193 1.06 -20.68 -2.98
CA PHE A 193 0.54 -21.99 -3.31
C PHE A 193 -0.68 -22.36 -2.46
N ARG A 194 -0.65 -22.04 -1.15
CA ARG A 194 -1.77 -22.29 -0.24
C ARG A 194 -2.99 -21.43 -0.54
N LEU A 195 -2.78 -20.17 -0.93
CA LEU A 195 -3.88 -19.30 -1.34
C LEU A 195 -4.47 -19.74 -2.67
N GLU A 196 -3.64 -20.00 -3.68
CA GLU A 196 -4.04 -20.52 -5.00
C GLU A 196 -4.93 -21.77 -4.91
N HIS A 197 -4.60 -22.68 -3.97
CA HIS A 197 -5.32 -23.95 -3.78
C HIS A 197 -6.36 -23.89 -2.66
N ALA A 198 -6.74 -22.69 -2.20
CA ALA A 198 -7.81 -22.54 -1.24
C ALA A 198 -9.16 -22.92 -1.86
N ARG A 199 -10.03 -23.54 -1.05
CA ARG A 199 -11.43 -23.83 -1.43
C ARG A 199 -12.40 -22.86 -0.74
N ILE A 200 -11.88 -21.85 -0.15
CA ILE A 200 -12.56 -20.75 0.55
C ILE A 200 -11.98 -19.44 0.00
N PRO A 201 -12.65 -18.30 0.16
CA PRO A 201 -12.12 -17.02 -0.28
C PRO A 201 -10.70 -16.77 0.23
N ALA A 202 -9.82 -16.29 -0.65
CA ALA A 202 -8.40 -16.14 -0.35
C ALA A 202 -7.94 -14.69 -0.58
N ILE A 203 -7.31 -14.11 0.45
CA ILE A 203 -6.79 -12.73 0.43
C ILE A 203 -5.29 -12.75 0.72
N LEU A 204 -4.51 -12.21 -0.21
CA LEU A 204 -3.08 -12.02 -0.04
C LEU A 204 -2.77 -10.59 0.41
N LEU A 205 -2.07 -10.47 1.52
CA LEU A 205 -1.47 -9.24 2.02
C LEU A 205 -0.02 -9.19 1.52
N SER A 206 0.18 -8.62 0.33
CA SER A 206 1.51 -8.52 -0.30
C SER A 206 1.95 -7.07 -0.30
N HIS A 207 2.85 -6.71 0.64
CA HIS A 207 3.27 -5.31 0.74
C HIS A 207 3.76 -4.78 -0.62
N MET A 208 4.67 -5.50 -1.28
CA MET A 208 5.14 -5.17 -2.63
C MET A 208 4.24 -5.86 -3.67
N PRO A 209 3.72 -5.14 -4.67
CA PRO A 209 2.83 -5.72 -5.68
C PRO A 209 3.54 -6.64 -6.68
N ASP A 210 4.86 -6.65 -6.66
CA ASP A 210 5.69 -7.09 -7.79
C ASP A 210 5.59 -8.59 -8.09
N THR A 211 5.50 -9.45 -7.07
CA THR A 211 5.38 -10.91 -7.27
C THR A 211 4.12 -11.30 -8.03
N THR A 212 3.01 -10.62 -7.76
CA THR A 212 1.72 -10.95 -8.38
C THR A 212 1.45 -10.14 -9.64
N ALA A 213 1.97 -8.91 -9.74
CA ALA A 213 1.67 -7.98 -10.83
C ALA A 213 2.67 -8.02 -11.99
N LEU A 214 3.93 -8.39 -11.72
CA LEU A 214 5.00 -8.35 -12.71
C LEU A 214 5.41 -9.76 -13.18
N SER A 215 6.21 -9.81 -14.23
CA SER A 215 6.73 -11.03 -14.84
C SER A 215 5.59 -11.99 -15.22
N ASP A 216 5.62 -13.21 -14.74
CA ASP A 216 4.60 -14.23 -14.97
C ASP A 216 3.59 -14.39 -13.82
N GLY A 217 3.69 -13.55 -12.79
CA GLY A 217 2.77 -13.56 -11.64
C GLY A 217 1.29 -13.63 -12.03
N PRO A 218 0.81 -12.77 -12.97
CA PRO A 218 -0.59 -12.81 -13.41
C PRO A 218 -1.01 -14.10 -14.15
N ARG A 219 -0.05 -14.89 -14.65
CA ARG A 219 -0.33 -16.18 -15.30
C ARG A 219 -0.20 -17.36 -14.34
N ARG A 220 0.59 -17.16 -13.28
CA ARG A 220 0.95 -18.23 -12.36
C ARG A 220 -0.02 -18.34 -11.19
N TRP A 221 -0.58 -17.20 -10.74
CA TRP A 221 -1.40 -17.13 -9.54
C TRP A 221 -2.84 -16.69 -9.86
N HIS A 222 -3.81 -17.30 -9.16
CA HIS A 222 -5.24 -17.02 -9.28
C HIS A 222 -5.86 -16.84 -7.88
N ILE A 223 -5.31 -15.89 -7.12
CA ILE A 223 -5.76 -15.53 -5.78
C ILE A 223 -6.88 -14.50 -5.91
N ASP A 224 -7.97 -14.62 -5.14
CA ASP A 224 -9.16 -13.78 -5.33
C ASP A 224 -8.87 -12.29 -5.14
N LEU A 225 -8.15 -11.93 -4.07
CA LEU A 225 -7.81 -10.55 -3.75
C LEU A 225 -6.36 -10.40 -3.29
N VAL A 226 -5.66 -9.44 -3.85
CA VAL A 226 -4.32 -9.00 -3.41
C VAL A 226 -4.42 -7.57 -2.92
N LEU A 227 -3.94 -7.31 -1.70
CA LEU A 227 -3.79 -5.97 -1.14
C LEU A 227 -2.30 -5.62 -1.10
N SER A 228 -1.93 -4.44 -1.63
CA SER A 228 -0.54 -3.99 -1.72
C SER A 228 -0.37 -2.52 -1.36
N GLY A 229 0.83 -2.16 -0.93
CA GLY A 229 1.31 -0.80 -0.68
C GLY A 229 2.58 -0.49 -1.48
N HIS A 230 3.66 -0.06 -0.80
CA HIS A 230 5.02 0.10 -1.30
C HIS A 230 5.25 1.18 -2.38
N THR A 231 4.31 1.39 -3.25
CA THR A 231 4.46 2.26 -4.43
C THR A 231 4.24 3.73 -4.11
N HIS A 232 3.74 4.04 -2.92
CA HIS A 232 3.37 5.40 -2.49
C HIS A 232 2.48 6.15 -3.49
N GLY A 233 1.69 5.42 -4.30
CA GLY A 233 0.88 5.99 -5.37
C GLY A 233 1.70 6.70 -6.46
N GLY A 234 2.97 6.32 -6.63
CA GLY A 234 3.91 6.94 -7.55
C GLY A 234 4.49 8.26 -7.06
N VAL A 235 4.43 8.54 -5.74
CA VAL A 235 4.95 9.70 -5.00
C VAL A 235 4.40 11.04 -5.51
N ILE A 236 4.73 11.43 -6.74
CA ILE A 236 4.17 12.57 -7.48
C ILE A 236 3.22 12.02 -8.53
N ARG A 237 2.02 12.57 -8.62
CA ARG A 237 1.06 12.18 -9.66
C ARG A 237 0.82 13.30 -10.66
N VAL A 238 0.78 12.94 -11.92
CA VAL A 238 0.36 13.86 -12.97
C VAL A 238 -1.12 13.62 -13.24
N PRO A 239 -1.99 14.63 -13.03
CA PRO A 239 -3.42 14.47 -13.26
C PRO A 239 -3.74 13.93 -14.65
N GLY A 240 -4.53 12.86 -14.74
CA GLY A 240 -4.89 12.20 -15.99
C GLY A 240 -3.83 11.28 -16.61
N VAL A 241 -2.63 11.21 -16.02
CA VAL A 241 -1.53 10.33 -16.50
C VAL A 241 -1.23 9.21 -15.51
N GLY A 242 -1.00 9.53 -14.24
CA GLY A 242 -0.64 8.55 -13.20
C GLY A 242 0.55 8.98 -12.37
N GLY A 243 1.13 8.03 -11.63
CA GLY A 243 2.32 8.23 -10.81
C GLY A 243 3.59 8.41 -11.66
N VAL A 244 4.52 9.18 -11.13
CA VAL A 244 5.78 9.48 -11.84
C VAL A 244 6.82 8.40 -11.62
N TYR A 245 6.88 7.83 -10.40
CA TYR A 245 7.89 6.83 -10.06
C TYR A 245 7.39 5.86 -8.99
N ALA A 246 7.67 4.59 -9.15
CA ALA A 246 7.52 3.60 -8.09
C ALA A 246 8.78 2.74 -7.98
N PRO A 247 9.16 2.30 -6.77
CA PRO A 247 10.26 1.35 -6.59
C PRO A 247 10.06 0.13 -7.48
N LEU A 248 11.15 -0.46 -7.96
CA LEU A 248 11.22 -1.63 -8.85
C LEU A 248 10.59 -1.45 -10.24
N GLN A 249 9.56 -0.62 -10.38
CA GLN A 249 8.91 -0.34 -11.67
C GLN A 249 9.57 0.86 -12.40
N GLY A 250 10.24 1.76 -11.67
CA GLY A 250 10.89 2.94 -12.24
C GLY A 250 9.93 4.07 -12.62
N TRP A 251 10.23 4.76 -13.73
CA TRP A 251 9.45 5.90 -14.21
C TRP A 251 8.18 5.45 -14.92
N TRP A 252 7.06 6.13 -14.62
CA TRP A 252 5.73 5.87 -15.20
C TRP A 252 5.27 4.42 -14.95
N PRO A 253 5.19 4.02 -13.68
CA PRO A 253 4.82 2.67 -13.30
C PRO A 253 3.41 2.33 -13.77
N ARG A 254 3.20 1.07 -14.12
CA ARG A 254 1.89 0.57 -14.49
C ARG A 254 1.01 0.29 -13.26
N PHE A 255 1.62 -0.22 -12.20
CA PHE A 255 0.93 -0.65 -10.99
C PHE A 255 1.34 0.24 -9.81
N ASP A 256 0.84 1.48 -9.80
CA ASP A 256 1.22 2.50 -8.84
C ASP A 256 0.15 2.76 -7.77
N TYR A 257 -1.14 2.66 -8.12
CA TYR A 257 -2.25 3.01 -7.26
C TYR A 257 -3.60 2.63 -7.89
N GLY A 258 -4.50 2.08 -7.08
CA GLY A 258 -5.86 1.79 -7.51
C GLY A 258 -6.17 0.31 -7.61
N SER A 259 -7.23 -0.04 -8.32
CA SER A 259 -7.70 -1.41 -8.50
C SER A 259 -7.38 -1.94 -9.89
N PHE A 260 -6.78 -3.12 -9.95
CA PHE A 260 -6.36 -3.79 -11.17
C PHE A 260 -6.90 -5.22 -11.22
N MET A 261 -7.42 -5.65 -12.36
CA MET A 261 -7.60 -7.07 -12.65
C MET A 261 -6.31 -7.58 -13.29
N LEU A 262 -5.61 -8.46 -12.60
CA LEU A 262 -4.35 -9.04 -13.08
C LEU A 262 -4.60 -10.19 -14.04
N ASN A 263 -5.69 -10.94 -13.82
CA ASN A 263 -6.24 -11.96 -14.70
C ASN A 263 -7.77 -12.07 -14.48
N ASP A 264 -8.41 -13.11 -14.97
CA ASP A 264 -9.86 -13.26 -14.92
C ASP A 264 -10.44 -13.43 -13.48
N GLN A 265 -9.60 -13.78 -12.50
CA GLN A 265 -9.98 -14.01 -11.10
C GLN A 265 -9.31 -13.05 -10.15
N MET A 266 -8.02 -12.77 -10.35
CA MET A 266 -7.18 -12.06 -9.39
C MET A 266 -7.35 -10.55 -9.49
N ARG A 267 -7.97 -9.96 -8.47
CA ARG A 267 -8.02 -8.51 -8.29
C ARG A 267 -6.90 -8.06 -7.36
N MET A 268 -6.19 -7.02 -7.75
CA MET A 268 -5.20 -6.34 -6.89
C MET A 268 -5.65 -4.93 -6.60
N ILE A 269 -5.55 -4.52 -5.33
CA ILE A 269 -5.76 -3.14 -4.89
C ILE A 269 -4.47 -2.65 -4.27
N ILE A 270 -3.94 -1.56 -4.82
CA ILE A 270 -2.73 -0.90 -4.33
C ILE A 270 -3.13 0.40 -3.66
N THR A 271 -2.84 0.51 -2.36
CA THR A 271 -3.03 1.76 -1.63
C THR A 271 -1.90 2.75 -1.92
N SER A 272 -2.20 4.04 -1.87
CA SER A 272 -1.14 5.05 -1.94
C SER A 272 -0.38 5.21 -0.62
N GLY A 273 -0.85 4.58 0.46
CA GLY A 273 -0.23 4.65 1.77
C GLY A 273 -0.28 6.04 2.42
N LEU A 274 0.32 6.18 3.61
CA LEU A 274 0.20 7.37 4.45
C LEU A 274 1.38 8.34 4.31
N SER A 275 2.61 7.88 4.09
CA SER A 275 3.76 8.78 3.93
C SER A 275 4.18 8.97 2.48
N GLY A 276 4.99 9.99 2.21
CA GLY A 276 5.73 10.13 0.96
C GLY A 276 7.03 9.32 0.98
N HIS A 277 7.76 9.36 -0.10
CA HIS A 277 9.13 8.87 -0.13
C HIS A 277 10.03 9.85 0.62
N ASP A 278 11.05 9.40 1.35
CA ASP A 278 11.86 10.12 2.35
C ASP A 278 12.22 11.58 2.06
N TYR A 279 12.57 11.87 0.83
CA TYR A 279 13.04 13.21 0.44
C TYR A 279 12.15 13.90 -0.58
N VAL A 280 11.09 13.22 -1.04
CA VAL A 280 10.21 13.74 -2.09
C VAL A 280 8.81 13.92 -1.51
N PRO A 281 8.31 15.17 -1.44
CA PRO A 281 6.95 15.40 -0.97
C PRO A 281 5.93 14.81 -1.96
N ARG A 282 4.80 14.38 -1.43
CA ARG A 282 3.66 14.02 -2.27
C ARG A 282 3.13 15.27 -2.97
N ILE A 283 2.93 15.17 -4.28
CA ILE A 283 2.32 16.23 -5.11
C ILE A 283 1.19 15.63 -5.92
N PHE A 284 -0.01 16.20 -5.82
CA PHE A 284 -1.27 15.69 -6.39
C PHE A 284 -1.57 14.23 -6.01
N ASN A 285 -1.12 13.82 -4.84
CA ASN A 285 -1.16 12.46 -4.35
C ASN A 285 -1.44 12.45 -2.84
N LEU A 286 -2.70 12.54 -2.46
CA LEU A 286 -3.10 12.53 -1.04
C LEU A 286 -2.73 11.19 -0.39
N PRO A 287 -2.18 11.20 0.83
CA PRO A 287 -2.11 9.99 1.64
C PRO A 287 -3.51 9.46 1.91
N GLU A 288 -3.62 8.15 2.09
CA GLU A 288 -4.93 7.52 2.30
C GLU A 288 -4.91 6.36 3.29
N ILE A 289 -6.08 6.12 3.87
CA ILE A 289 -6.49 4.80 4.32
C ILE A 289 -7.43 4.20 3.28
N THR A 290 -7.36 2.88 3.07
CA THR A 290 -8.17 2.21 2.06
C THR A 290 -9.20 1.31 2.74
N VAL A 291 -10.47 1.50 2.40
CA VAL A 291 -11.59 0.68 2.87
C VAL A 291 -11.92 -0.35 1.81
N ILE A 292 -11.99 -1.62 2.20
CA ILE A 292 -12.35 -2.74 1.34
C ILE A 292 -13.64 -3.34 1.88
N ASP A 293 -14.73 -3.13 1.16
CA ASP A 293 -16.01 -3.77 1.43
C ASP A 293 -16.07 -5.10 0.67
N LEU A 294 -15.85 -6.18 1.40
CA LEU A 294 -15.99 -7.54 0.89
C LEU A 294 -17.49 -7.88 0.82
N LYS A 295 -17.92 -8.39 -0.33
CA LYS A 295 -19.33 -8.71 -0.60
C LYS A 295 -19.48 -10.15 -1.09
N PRO A 296 -20.59 -10.82 -0.70
CA PRO A 296 -20.99 -12.12 -1.26
C PRO A 296 -21.18 -12.09 -2.77
#